data_bdb3b785e6698aa8a2b6f66caf984daa
#
_entry.id   bdb3b785e6698aa8a2b6f66caf984daa
#
_cell.length_a   1.000
_cell.length_b   1.000
_cell.length_c   1.000
_cell.angle_alpha   90.00
_cell.angle_beta   90.00
_cell.angle_gamma   90.00
#
_symmetry.space_group_name_H-M   'P 1'
#
loop_
_entity.id
_entity.type
_entity.pdbx_description
1 polymer ?
#
loop_
_entity_poly.entity_id
_entity_poly.type
_entity_poly.pdbx_seq_one_letter_code
_entity_poly.pdbx_strand_id
1 'polypeptide(L)'
;MSLFSLFRKRTAPAVLDSVLREEIRRSFDEASRDEEHFPSTIDPRIQHVQVLLKYFGDLTDKCVLDVGCGKGRFARVLGERFPGAEIWGLDISEEMLRFVPAAIRTRAGSMTELPFATSTFDCVYATESLEHAVEIERAVREMCRVLKPRGKLVIVDKNAEHWGRFKTPAWEKWFTRGELEKLLRRDCAEVHSEFISYWEDVKPDGLFLAWFARK
;
A
#
# COMPACT_ATOMS: atom_id res chain seq x y z
N MET A 1 4.01 -38.50 -19.41
CA MET A 1 4.27 -37.25 -20.16
C MET A 1 4.22 -36.12 -19.17
N SER A 2 5.39 -35.57 -18.86
CA SER A 2 5.62 -34.58 -17.81
C SER A 2 5.11 -33.22 -18.23
N LEU A 3 4.14 -32.65 -17.49
CA LEU A 3 3.80 -31.24 -17.60
C LEU A 3 4.83 -30.44 -16.80
N PHE A 4 5.82 -29.93 -17.48
CA PHE A 4 6.70 -28.90 -16.94
C PHE A 4 5.86 -27.64 -16.70
N SER A 5 5.54 -27.36 -15.44
CA SER A 5 5.10 -26.06 -14.96
C SER A 5 6.22 -25.07 -15.26
N LEU A 6 6.04 -24.25 -16.26
CA LEU A 6 6.86 -23.07 -16.54
C LEU A 6 6.62 -22.06 -15.42
N PHE A 7 7.40 -22.18 -14.34
CA PHE A 7 7.59 -21.08 -13.41
C PHE A 7 8.25 -19.94 -14.20
N ARG A 8 7.45 -18.99 -14.67
CA ARG A 8 7.97 -17.71 -15.16
C ARG A 8 8.71 -17.07 -13.97
N LYS A 9 10.04 -17.09 -14.01
CA LYS A 9 10.88 -16.38 -13.06
C LYS A 9 10.43 -14.92 -13.02
N ARG A 10 10.14 -14.44 -11.82
CA ARG A 10 9.89 -13.01 -11.53
C ARG A 10 11.11 -12.21 -12.01
N THR A 11 11.02 -11.56 -13.15
CA THR A 11 12.08 -10.71 -13.71
C THR A 11 11.79 -9.22 -13.50
N ALA A 12 11.16 -8.87 -12.37
CA ALA A 12 11.00 -7.47 -12.05
C ALA A 12 12.39 -6.80 -11.89
N PRO A 13 12.55 -5.54 -12.32
CA PRO A 13 13.81 -4.82 -12.16
C PRO A 13 14.24 -4.79 -10.70
N ALA A 14 15.54 -4.89 -10.47
CA ALA A 14 16.12 -4.92 -9.13
C ALA A 14 16.34 -3.52 -8.55
N VAL A 15 16.45 -2.50 -9.39
CA VAL A 15 16.79 -1.11 -9.03
C VAL A 15 15.78 -0.16 -9.68
N LEU A 16 15.34 0.81 -8.90
CA LEU A 16 14.50 1.91 -9.36
C LEU A 16 15.41 3.08 -9.82
N ASP A 17 15.85 3.02 -11.08
CA ASP A 17 16.54 4.15 -11.67
C ASP A 17 15.59 5.30 -12.06
N SER A 18 16.15 6.41 -12.51
CA SER A 18 15.38 7.60 -12.88
C SER A 18 14.45 7.37 -14.07
N VAL A 19 14.83 6.52 -15.02
CA VAL A 19 14.04 6.20 -16.22
C VAL A 19 12.81 5.38 -15.85
N LEU A 20 13.01 4.31 -15.07
CA LEU A 20 11.93 3.45 -14.62
C LEU A 20 10.97 4.21 -13.66
N ARG A 21 11.53 5.08 -12.80
CA ARG A 21 10.69 5.94 -11.93
C ARG A 21 9.77 6.84 -12.74
N GLU A 22 10.30 7.44 -13.79
CA GLU A 22 9.52 8.30 -14.69
C GLU A 22 8.49 7.52 -15.51
N GLU A 23 8.83 6.30 -15.94
CA GLU A 23 7.90 5.39 -16.61
C GLU A 23 6.72 5.03 -15.70
N ILE A 24 7.00 4.65 -14.45
CA ILE A 24 5.98 4.34 -13.44
C ILE A 24 5.09 5.56 -13.19
N ARG A 25 5.70 6.73 -12.94
CA ARG A 25 4.96 7.98 -12.70
C ARG A 25 4.02 8.28 -13.85
N ARG A 26 4.53 8.26 -15.09
CA ARG A 26 3.73 8.54 -16.29
C ARG A 26 2.58 7.56 -16.49
N SER A 27 2.82 6.26 -16.21
CA SER A 27 1.78 5.25 -16.28
C SER A 27 0.60 5.56 -15.36
N PHE A 28 0.87 6.01 -14.12
CA PHE A 28 -0.17 6.41 -13.17
C PHE A 28 -0.79 7.77 -13.51
N ASP A 29 -0.02 8.71 -14.04
CA ASP A 29 -0.57 9.98 -14.54
C ASP A 29 -1.60 9.74 -15.67
N GLU A 30 -1.27 8.87 -16.63
CA GLU A 30 -2.18 8.47 -17.71
C GLU A 30 -3.42 7.75 -17.19
N ALA A 31 -3.27 6.89 -16.19
CA ALA A 31 -4.36 6.15 -15.55
C ALA A 31 -5.24 7.01 -14.62
N SER A 32 -4.84 8.24 -14.30
CA SER A 32 -5.56 9.09 -13.33
C SER A 32 -7.03 9.39 -13.70
N ARG A 33 -7.38 9.33 -14.98
CA ARG A 33 -8.76 9.54 -15.48
C ARG A 33 -9.58 8.26 -15.58
N ASP A 34 -8.98 7.12 -15.35
CA ASP A 34 -9.65 5.83 -15.37
C ASP A 34 -10.32 5.59 -14.00
N GLU A 35 -11.64 5.80 -13.93
CA GLU A 35 -12.43 5.56 -12.70
C GLU A 35 -12.82 4.08 -12.54
N GLU A 36 -12.73 3.28 -13.58
CA GLU A 36 -13.06 1.85 -13.51
C GLU A 36 -11.96 1.07 -12.77
N HIS A 37 -10.68 1.31 -13.13
CA HIS A 37 -9.55 0.60 -12.54
C HIS A 37 -8.91 1.36 -11.37
N PHE A 38 -9.00 2.69 -11.38
CA PHE A 38 -8.47 3.58 -10.34
C PHE A 38 -9.56 4.50 -9.78
N PRO A 39 -10.55 3.94 -9.05
CA PRO A 39 -11.67 4.73 -8.54
C PRO A 39 -11.25 5.73 -7.47
N SER A 40 -11.91 6.90 -7.47
CA SER A 40 -11.71 7.96 -6.47
C SER A 40 -12.45 7.71 -5.16
N THR A 41 -13.37 6.73 -5.15
CA THR A 41 -14.15 6.33 -3.99
C THR A 41 -14.11 4.82 -3.80
N ILE A 42 -14.47 4.35 -2.63
CA ILE A 42 -14.53 2.93 -2.32
C ILE A 42 -15.66 2.64 -1.32
N ASP A 43 -16.29 1.47 -1.42
CA ASP A 43 -17.27 1.04 -0.43
C ASP A 43 -16.55 0.76 0.91
N PRO A 44 -16.94 1.42 2.01
CA PRO A 44 -16.28 1.23 3.30
C PRO A 44 -16.44 -0.19 3.88
N ARG A 45 -17.33 -1.03 3.33
CA ARG A 45 -17.55 -2.42 3.80
C ARG A 45 -16.49 -3.40 3.26
N ILE A 46 -15.67 -3.03 2.28
CA ILE A 46 -14.63 -3.93 1.80
C ILE A 46 -13.61 -4.23 2.88
N GLN A 47 -13.07 -5.46 2.86
CA GLN A 47 -12.13 -5.91 3.88
C GLN A 47 -10.86 -5.05 3.97
N HIS A 48 -10.38 -4.49 2.87
CA HIS A 48 -9.23 -3.58 2.85
C HIS A 48 -9.44 -2.36 3.77
N VAL A 49 -10.66 -1.80 3.80
CA VAL A 49 -11.02 -0.72 4.71
C VAL A 49 -11.23 -1.25 6.14
N GLN A 50 -11.94 -2.38 6.27
CA GLN A 50 -12.28 -2.94 7.58
C GLN A 50 -11.04 -3.33 8.40
N VAL A 51 -10.02 -3.90 7.77
CA VAL A 51 -8.76 -4.24 8.46
C VAL A 51 -8.02 -2.99 8.95
N LEU A 52 -8.03 -1.88 8.18
CA LEU A 52 -7.47 -0.61 8.63
C LEU A 52 -8.21 -0.09 9.86
N LEU A 53 -9.53 0.01 9.80
CA LEU A 53 -10.37 0.50 10.89
C LEU A 53 -10.21 -0.34 12.17
N LYS A 54 -10.24 -1.68 12.02
CA LYS A 54 -10.12 -2.61 13.14
C LYS A 54 -8.73 -2.53 13.79
N TYR A 55 -7.66 -2.51 13.00
CA TYR A 55 -6.31 -2.53 13.54
C TYR A 55 -5.87 -1.18 14.12
N PHE A 56 -6.17 -0.09 13.43
CA PHE A 56 -5.80 1.24 13.92
C PHE A 56 -6.65 1.66 15.14
N GLY A 57 -7.94 1.33 15.12
CA GLY A 57 -8.87 1.77 16.16
C GLY A 57 -9.22 3.26 16.01
N ASP A 58 -9.30 3.97 17.12
CA ASP A 58 -9.58 5.41 17.11
C ASP A 58 -8.38 6.22 16.60
N LEU A 59 -8.63 6.99 15.55
CA LEU A 59 -7.65 7.87 14.91
C LEU A 59 -7.80 9.35 15.28
N THR A 60 -8.70 9.69 16.21
CA THR A 60 -8.85 11.06 16.70
C THR A 60 -7.49 11.56 17.22
N ASP A 61 -7.10 12.75 16.79
CA ASP A 61 -5.81 13.40 17.12
C ASP A 61 -4.56 12.60 16.69
N LYS A 62 -4.71 11.64 15.75
CA LYS A 62 -3.60 10.88 15.18
C LYS A 62 -3.15 11.45 13.85
N CYS A 63 -1.85 11.33 13.59
CA CYS A 63 -1.25 11.61 12.29
C CYS A 63 -1.11 10.30 11.50
N VAL A 64 -1.73 10.22 10.34
CA VAL A 64 -1.85 9.00 9.53
C VAL A 64 -1.26 9.23 8.14
N LEU A 65 -0.51 8.28 7.60
CA LEU A 65 0.04 8.32 6.24
C LEU A 65 -0.50 7.17 5.40
N ASP A 66 -1.08 7.53 4.24
CA ASP A 66 -1.44 6.65 3.14
C ASP A 66 -0.30 6.68 2.10
N VAL A 67 0.41 5.56 1.92
CA VAL A 67 1.57 5.44 1.03
C VAL A 67 1.15 4.80 -0.29
N GLY A 68 1.25 5.56 -1.39
CA GLY A 68 0.68 5.20 -2.68
C GLY A 68 -0.83 5.39 -2.67
N CYS A 69 -1.28 6.57 -2.22
CA CYS A 69 -2.69 6.84 -1.97
C CYS A 69 -3.55 6.94 -3.23
N GLY A 70 -2.94 7.07 -4.42
CA GLY A 70 -3.65 7.32 -5.66
C GLY A 70 -4.58 8.51 -5.54
N LYS A 71 -5.87 8.32 -5.83
CA LYS A 71 -6.93 9.33 -5.71
C LYS A 71 -7.46 9.50 -4.27
N GLY A 72 -6.84 8.85 -3.28
CA GLY A 72 -7.19 8.99 -1.86
C GLY A 72 -8.45 8.25 -1.42
N ARG A 73 -8.87 7.19 -2.11
CA ARG A 73 -10.11 6.47 -1.81
C ARG A 73 -10.16 5.92 -0.38
N PHE A 74 -9.06 5.38 0.14
CA PHE A 74 -8.96 4.88 1.52
C PHE A 74 -8.84 6.03 2.53
N ALA A 75 -7.99 7.02 2.24
CA ALA A 75 -7.80 8.20 3.06
C ALA A 75 -9.12 8.99 3.26
N ARG A 76 -9.97 9.06 2.22
CA ARG A 76 -11.31 9.65 2.28
C ARG A 76 -12.17 8.96 3.35
N VAL A 77 -12.26 7.64 3.32
CA VAL A 77 -13.07 6.87 4.29
C VAL A 77 -12.57 7.09 5.71
N LEU A 78 -11.24 7.07 5.92
CA LEU A 78 -10.66 7.34 7.25
C LEU A 78 -10.93 8.77 7.72
N GLY A 79 -10.81 9.77 6.83
CA GLY A 79 -11.09 11.18 7.15
C GLY A 79 -12.55 11.44 7.48
N GLU A 80 -13.48 10.83 6.75
CA GLU A 80 -14.92 10.91 7.04
C GLU A 80 -15.27 10.25 8.38
N ARG A 81 -14.63 9.12 8.69
CA ARG A 81 -14.84 8.38 9.94
C ARG A 81 -14.23 9.06 11.16
N PHE A 82 -13.08 9.72 10.98
CA PHE A 82 -12.31 10.36 12.05
C PHE A 82 -11.95 11.81 11.68
N PRO A 83 -12.91 12.75 11.76
CA PRO A 83 -12.68 14.14 11.34
C PRO A 83 -11.56 14.87 12.11
N GLY A 84 -11.17 14.35 13.30
CA GLY A 84 -10.05 14.85 14.09
C GLY A 84 -8.69 14.26 13.70
N ALA A 85 -8.61 13.31 12.77
CA ALA A 85 -7.36 12.74 12.30
C ALA A 85 -6.65 13.70 11.33
N GLU A 86 -5.33 13.82 11.44
CA GLU A 86 -4.50 14.47 10.43
C GLU A 86 -4.04 13.42 9.41
N ILE A 87 -4.66 13.40 8.22
CA ILE A 87 -4.37 12.40 7.19
C ILE A 87 -3.51 13.00 6.10
N TRP A 88 -2.44 12.28 5.76
CA TRP A 88 -1.56 12.56 4.65
C TRP A 88 -1.66 11.46 3.60
N GLY A 89 -1.69 11.85 2.33
CA GLY A 89 -1.53 10.95 1.19
C GLY A 89 -0.21 11.24 0.47
N LEU A 90 0.56 10.19 0.18
CA LEU A 90 1.72 10.26 -0.69
C LEU A 90 1.50 9.42 -1.94
N ASP A 91 1.79 9.99 -3.09
CA ASP A 91 1.78 9.26 -4.36
C ASP A 91 2.88 9.78 -5.29
N ILE A 92 3.34 8.93 -6.21
CA ILE A 92 4.33 9.32 -7.23
C ILE A 92 3.69 10.15 -8.34
N SER A 93 2.38 10.01 -8.58
CA SER A 93 1.60 10.69 -9.60
C SER A 93 0.95 11.96 -9.04
N GLU A 94 1.39 13.12 -9.50
CA GLU A 94 0.74 14.39 -9.17
C GLU A 94 -0.69 14.47 -9.75
N GLU A 95 -0.94 13.83 -10.88
CA GLU A 95 -2.26 13.79 -11.51
C GLU A 95 -3.26 13.02 -10.64
N MET A 96 -2.86 11.89 -10.02
CA MET A 96 -3.68 11.16 -9.05
C MET A 96 -4.01 12.04 -7.84
N LEU A 97 -3.03 12.76 -7.31
CA LEU A 97 -3.19 13.60 -6.12
C LEU A 97 -4.21 14.73 -6.30
N ARG A 98 -4.48 15.17 -7.53
CA ARG A 98 -5.50 16.20 -7.83
C ARG A 98 -6.94 15.76 -7.49
N PHE A 99 -7.18 14.46 -7.38
CA PHE A 99 -8.48 13.90 -7.03
C PHE A 99 -8.67 13.70 -5.53
N VAL A 100 -7.59 13.82 -4.75
CA VAL A 100 -7.63 13.66 -3.29
C VAL A 100 -8.43 14.79 -2.67
N PRO A 101 -9.37 14.51 -1.73
CA PRO A 101 -10.13 15.55 -1.05
C PRO A 101 -9.27 16.60 -0.37
N ALA A 102 -9.68 17.88 -0.44
CA ALA A 102 -8.93 19.00 0.14
C ALA A 102 -8.69 18.90 1.67
N ALA A 103 -9.49 18.10 2.37
CA ALA A 103 -9.31 17.84 3.80
C ALA A 103 -8.10 16.92 4.10
N ILE A 104 -7.57 16.23 3.08
CA ILE A 104 -6.43 15.33 3.19
C ILE A 104 -5.20 16.07 2.65
N ARG A 105 -4.14 16.12 3.43
CA ARG A 105 -2.87 16.70 2.98
C ARG A 105 -2.17 15.76 2.01
N THR A 106 -1.57 16.30 0.97
CA THR A 106 -0.90 15.49 -0.04
C THR A 106 0.56 15.86 -0.23
N ARG A 107 1.36 14.87 -0.64
CA ARG A 107 2.75 15.07 -1.02
C ARG A 107 3.09 14.17 -2.21
N ALA A 108 3.57 14.75 -3.30
CA ALA A 108 4.14 13.98 -4.38
C ALA A 108 5.52 13.43 -3.98
N GLY A 109 5.78 12.17 -4.29
CA GLY A 109 7.04 11.53 -3.95
C GLY A 109 7.04 10.02 -4.12
N SER A 110 8.22 9.43 -3.97
CA SER A 110 8.41 7.98 -4.04
C SER A 110 8.29 7.35 -2.65
N MET A 111 7.63 6.20 -2.56
CA MET A 111 7.59 5.43 -1.32
C MET A 111 8.95 4.86 -0.90
N THR A 112 9.93 4.84 -1.81
CA THR A 112 11.32 4.44 -1.51
C THR A 112 12.16 5.57 -0.90
N GLU A 113 11.61 6.80 -0.83
CA GLU A 113 12.26 7.98 -0.25
C GLU A 113 11.17 8.94 0.25
N LEU A 114 10.58 8.61 1.40
CA LEU A 114 9.47 9.38 1.96
C LEU A 114 9.93 10.77 2.42
N PRO A 115 9.32 11.86 1.91
CA PRO A 115 9.72 13.23 2.23
C PRO A 115 9.19 13.71 3.60
N PHE A 116 9.31 12.85 4.61
CA PHE A 116 8.86 13.08 5.97
C PHE A 116 9.98 12.77 6.97
N ALA A 117 9.96 13.43 8.11
CA ALA A 117 10.92 13.18 9.19
C ALA A 117 10.68 11.79 9.82
N THR A 118 11.70 11.25 10.46
CA THR A 118 11.61 10.02 11.26
C THR A 118 10.59 10.21 12.38
N SER A 119 9.81 9.17 12.68
CA SER A 119 8.83 9.16 13.78
C SER A 119 7.78 10.28 13.70
N THR A 120 7.21 10.49 12.52
CA THR A 120 6.19 11.52 12.26
C THR A 120 4.78 10.99 12.48
N PHE A 121 4.49 9.75 12.04
CA PHE A 121 3.13 9.23 11.96
C PHE A 121 2.81 8.23 13.06
N ASP A 122 1.60 8.32 13.60
CA ASP A 122 1.05 7.33 14.53
C ASP A 122 0.66 6.04 13.83
N CYS A 123 0.13 6.18 12.59
CA CYS A 123 -0.28 5.08 11.73
C CYS A 123 0.24 5.31 10.30
N VAL A 124 0.70 4.23 9.67
CA VAL A 124 1.11 4.21 8.26
C VAL A 124 0.42 3.03 7.57
N TYR A 125 -0.05 3.21 6.35
CA TYR A 125 -0.56 2.08 5.57
C TYR A 125 -0.24 2.21 4.09
N ALA A 126 -0.26 1.08 3.40
CA ALA A 126 -0.16 0.96 1.96
C ALA A 126 -1.17 -0.12 1.51
N THR A 127 -2.09 0.24 0.61
CA THR A 127 -3.12 -0.66 0.11
C THR A 127 -3.06 -0.75 -1.41
N GLU A 128 -2.78 -1.94 -1.94
CA GLU A 128 -2.63 -2.21 -3.37
C GLU A 128 -1.64 -1.23 -4.05
N SER A 129 -0.52 -0.96 -3.39
CA SER A 129 0.44 0.05 -3.85
C SER A 129 1.90 -0.35 -3.65
N LEU A 130 2.24 -1.11 -2.60
CA LEU A 130 3.62 -1.53 -2.33
C LEU A 130 4.18 -2.42 -3.46
N GLU A 131 3.33 -3.19 -4.12
CA GLU A 131 3.67 -4.01 -5.28
C GLU A 131 4.34 -3.24 -6.42
N HIS A 132 4.16 -1.92 -6.48
CA HIS A 132 4.76 -1.02 -7.48
C HIS A 132 6.08 -0.38 -7.05
N ALA A 133 6.58 -0.66 -5.86
CA ALA A 133 7.75 0.02 -5.29
C ALA A 133 9.09 -0.37 -5.91
N VAL A 134 9.19 -1.43 -6.73
CA VAL A 134 10.45 -1.97 -7.29
C VAL A 134 11.46 -2.35 -6.19
N GLU A 135 11.92 -1.38 -5.39
CA GLU A 135 12.83 -1.55 -4.24
C GLU A 135 12.04 -1.73 -2.94
N ILE A 136 11.34 -2.86 -2.81
CA ILE A 136 10.39 -3.15 -1.73
C ILE A 136 11.02 -3.01 -0.33
N GLU A 137 12.24 -3.54 -0.15
CA GLU A 137 12.94 -3.46 1.13
C GLU A 137 13.17 -2.02 1.57
N ARG A 138 13.48 -1.14 0.61
CA ARG A 138 13.68 0.29 0.85
C ARG A 138 12.36 0.98 1.21
N ALA A 139 11.27 0.66 0.49
CA ALA A 139 9.96 1.20 0.77
C ALA A 139 9.46 0.80 2.17
N VAL A 140 9.59 -0.49 2.54
CA VAL A 140 9.22 -0.97 3.88
C VAL A 140 10.04 -0.27 4.97
N ARG A 141 11.36 -0.11 4.77
CA ARG A 141 12.23 0.60 5.71
C ARG A 141 11.82 2.07 5.89
N GLU A 142 11.47 2.75 4.81
CA GLU A 142 10.99 4.13 4.86
C GLU A 142 9.67 4.25 5.61
N MET A 143 8.70 3.35 5.36
CA MET A 143 7.46 3.31 6.14
C MET A 143 7.72 3.09 7.63
N CYS A 144 8.61 2.17 7.98
CA CYS A 144 9.02 1.95 9.37
C CYS A 144 9.77 3.16 9.94
N ARG A 145 10.60 3.85 9.16
CA ARG A 145 11.34 5.04 9.60
C ARG A 145 10.40 6.17 10.02
N VAL A 146 9.41 6.48 9.19
CA VAL A 146 8.48 7.59 9.46
C VAL A 146 7.44 7.25 10.53
N LEU A 147 7.28 5.98 10.87
CA LEU A 147 6.39 5.50 11.92
C LEU A 147 6.97 5.81 13.29
N LYS A 148 6.17 6.37 14.21
CA LYS A 148 6.53 6.63 15.61
C LYS A 148 6.82 5.31 16.36
N PRO A 149 7.60 5.34 17.45
CA PRO A 149 7.65 4.24 18.40
C PRO A 149 6.23 3.86 18.87
N ARG A 150 5.92 2.57 18.89
CA ARG A 150 4.59 1.99 19.14
C ARG A 150 3.54 2.30 18.06
N GLY A 151 3.92 2.97 16.98
CA GLY A 151 3.05 3.22 15.85
C GLY A 151 2.63 1.93 15.14
N LYS A 152 1.53 1.99 14.40
CA LYS A 152 0.92 0.85 13.72
C LYS A 152 1.11 0.96 12.21
N LEU A 153 1.47 -0.14 11.56
CA LEU A 153 1.62 -0.24 10.12
C LEU A 153 0.69 -1.33 9.58
N VAL A 154 -0.02 -1.03 8.50
CA VAL A 154 -0.80 -2.03 7.75
C VAL A 154 -0.40 -1.98 6.28
N ILE A 155 -0.17 -3.16 5.70
CA ILE A 155 0.02 -3.32 4.27
C ILE A 155 -1.05 -4.32 3.79
N VAL A 156 -1.78 -3.97 2.75
CA VAL A 156 -2.71 -4.88 2.07
C VAL A 156 -2.28 -4.98 0.62
N ASP A 157 -1.93 -6.18 0.18
CA ASP A 157 -1.44 -6.37 -1.18
C ASP A 157 -1.65 -7.81 -1.67
N LYS A 158 -1.33 -8.07 -2.94
CA LYS A 158 -1.54 -9.35 -3.60
C LYS A 158 -0.51 -10.41 -3.17
N ASN A 159 -0.98 -11.65 -3.00
CA ASN A 159 -0.16 -12.81 -2.66
C ASN A 159 0.56 -13.37 -3.88
N ALA A 160 1.88 -13.49 -3.79
CA ALA A 160 2.74 -14.00 -4.86
C ALA A 160 2.41 -15.44 -5.31
N GLU A 161 1.72 -16.24 -4.50
CA GLU A 161 1.26 -17.58 -4.88
C GLU A 161 0.22 -17.54 -6.01
N HIS A 162 -0.44 -16.40 -6.19
CA HIS A 162 -1.40 -16.13 -7.27
C HIS A 162 -0.80 -15.34 -8.45
N TRP A 163 0.53 -15.20 -8.53
CA TRP A 163 1.21 -14.50 -9.60
C TRP A 163 0.82 -15.04 -10.98
N GLY A 164 0.50 -14.13 -11.91
CA GLY A 164 0.05 -14.48 -13.25
C GLY A 164 -1.46 -14.63 -13.41
N ARG A 165 -2.23 -14.48 -12.33
CA ARG A 165 -3.71 -14.43 -12.40
C ARG A 165 -4.21 -13.20 -13.16
N PHE A 166 -3.45 -12.10 -13.10
CA PHE A 166 -3.74 -10.86 -13.82
C PHE A 166 -2.56 -10.46 -14.71
N LYS A 167 -2.86 -9.66 -15.72
CA LYS A 167 -1.82 -8.98 -16.50
C LYS A 167 -1.33 -7.79 -15.69
N THR A 168 -0.04 -7.76 -15.39
CA THR A 168 0.59 -6.75 -14.56
C THR A 168 1.72 -6.05 -15.29
N PRO A 169 2.05 -4.80 -14.92
CA PRO A 169 3.26 -4.13 -15.39
C PRO A 169 4.53 -4.92 -15.07
N ALA A 170 5.57 -4.74 -15.88
CA ALA A 170 6.83 -5.49 -15.71
C ALA A 170 7.55 -5.19 -14.38
N TRP A 171 7.33 -4.02 -13.80
CA TRP A 171 7.94 -3.61 -12.52
C TRP A 171 7.19 -4.12 -11.29
N GLU A 172 5.94 -4.60 -11.42
CA GLU A 172 5.11 -5.03 -10.30
C GLU A 172 5.66 -6.29 -9.63
N LYS A 173 5.60 -6.32 -8.31
CA LYS A 173 6.02 -7.46 -7.48
C LYS A 173 4.95 -7.80 -6.47
N TRP A 174 4.57 -9.07 -6.39
CA TRP A 174 3.74 -9.59 -5.31
C TRP A 174 4.60 -10.30 -4.29
N PHE A 175 4.12 -10.38 -3.06
CA PHE A 175 4.87 -10.91 -1.94
C PHE A 175 4.24 -12.19 -1.42
N THR A 176 5.06 -13.14 -1.01
CA THR A 176 4.59 -14.20 -0.13
C THR A 176 4.42 -13.66 1.29
N ARG A 177 3.59 -14.34 2.07
CA ARG A 177 3.38 -14.02 3.49
C ARG A 177 4.71 -13.80 4.23
N GLY A 178 5.61 -14.79 4.14
CA GLY A 178 6.85 -14.78 4.87
C GLY A 178 7.90 -13.78 4.40
N GLU A 179 7.92 -13.45 3.09
CA GLU A 179 8.86 -12.44 2.56
C GLU A 179 8.63 -11.09 3.21
N LEU A 180 7.38 -10.63 3.23
CA LEU A 180 7.08 -9.30 3.77
C LEU A 180 7.13 -9.28 5.31
N GLU A 181 6.67 -10.35 5.98
CA GLU A 181 6.86 -10.47 7.43
C GLU A 181 8.33 -10.39 7.84
N LYS A 182 9.23 -11.04 7.09
CA LYS A 182 10.67 -10.99 7.36
C LYS A 182 11.24 -9.57 7.25
N LEU A 183 10.77 -8.78 6.26
CA LEU A 183 11.18 -7.38 6.11
C LEU A 183 10.68 -6.53 7.28
N LEU A 184 9.41 -6.66 7.63
CA LEU A 184 8.79 -5.91 8.72
C LEU A 184 9.42 -6.20 10.09
N ARG A 185 9.80 -7.46 10.36
CA ARG A 185 10.44 -7.87 11.64
C ARG A 185 11.82 -7.27 11.86
N ARG A 186 12.42 -6.61 10.88
CA ARG A 186 13.70 -5.89 11.05
C ARG A 186 13.55 -4.62 11.88
N ASP A 187 12.37 -3.97 11.77
CA ASP A 187 12.13 -2.65 12.34
C ASP A 187 10.90 -2.61 13.28
N CYS A 188 10.09 -3.69 13.30
CA CYS A 188 8.86 -3.80 14.08
C CYS A 188 8.92 -4.98 15.05
N ALA A 189 8.47 -4.76 16.29
CA ALA A 189 8.48 -5.76 17.36
C ALA A 189 7.37 -6.81 17.19
N GLU A 190 6.20 -6.39 16.73
CA GLU A 190 5.03 -7.26 16.52
C GLU A 190 4.70 -7.29 15.03
N VAL A 191 4.66 -8.49 14.45
CA VAL A 191 4.30 -8.67 13.03
C VAL A 191 3.46 -9.94 12.89
N HIS A 192 2.31 -9.81 12.27
CA HIS A 192 1.45 -10.92 11.85
C HIS A 192 0.78 -10.60 10.51
N SER A 193 0.18 -11.61 9.90
CA SER A 193 -0.56 -11.44 8.64
C SER A 193 -1.72 -12.41 8.55
N GLU A 194 -2.73 -12.03 7.78
CA GLU A 194 -3.90 -12.86 7.51
C GLU A 194 -4.32 -12.75 6.04
N PHE A 195 -4.93 -13.81 5.51
CA PHE A 195 -5.61 -13.74 4.24
C PHE A 195 -6.92 -12.99 4.41
N ILE A 196 -7.19 -12.07 3.50
CA ILE A 196 -8.46 -11.35 3.43
C ILE A 196 -9.14 -11.60 2.09
N SER A 197 -10.45 -11.49 2.07
CA SER A 197 -11.25 -11.40 0.85
C SER A 197 -11.39 -9.95 0.44
N TYR A 198 -11.99 -9.69 -0.71
CA TYR A 198 -12.37 -8.33 -1.07
C TYR A 198 -13.61 -7.87 -0.28
N TRP A 199 -14.63 -8.74 -0.16
CA TRP A 199 -15.88 -8.45 0.55
C TRP A 199 -15.97 -9.19 1.88
N GLU A 200 -16.63 -8.59 2.87
CA GLU A 200 -16.76 -9.12 4.23
C GLU A 200 -17.46 -10.49 4.29
N ASP A 201 -18.44 -10.74 3.41
CA ASP A 201 -19.22 -11.98 3.37
C ASP A 201 -18.60 -13.10 2.51
N VAL A 202 -17.40 -12.87 1.97
CA VAL A 202 -16.71 -13.82 1.09
C VAL A 202 -15.52 -14.43 1.81
N LYS A 203 -15.38 -15.76 1.73
CA LYS A 203 -14.17 -16.41 2.26
C LYS A 203 -12.94 -15.98 1.46
N PRO A 204 -11.80 -15.74 2.11
CA PRO A 204 -10.55 -15.46 1.43
C PRO A 204 -10.19 -16.56 0.43
N ASP A 205 -9.91 -16.17 -0.80
CA ASP A 205 -9.44 -17.07 -1.87
C ASP A 205 -7.90 -17.15 -1.93
N GLY A 206 -7.23 -16.45 -1.02
CA GLY A 206 -5.77 -16.39 -0.94
C GLY A 206 -5.12 -15.33 -1.79
N LEU A 207 -5.90 -14.55 -2.59
CA LEU A 207 -5.35 -13.51 -3.46
C LEU A 207 -4.78 -12.34 -2.68
N PHE A 208 -5.49 -11.86 -1.66
CA PHE A 208 -5.06 -10.73 -0.84
C PHE A 208 -4.58 -11.16 0.54
N LEU A 209 -3.50 -10.52 0.97
CA LEU A 209 -2.94 -10.59 2.32
C LEU A 209 -2.97 -9.21 2.96
N ALA A 210 -3.28 -9.19 4.25
CA ALA A 210 -3.05 -8.04 5.11
C ALA A 210 -1.89 -8.37 6.07
N TRP A 211 -0.89 -7.52 6.11
CA TRP A 211 0.22 -7.57 7.06
C TRP A 211 0.07 -6.44 8.07
N PHE A 212 0.21 -6.78 9.33
CA PHE A 212 0.09 -5.88 10.45
C PHE A 212 1.40 -5.84 11.20
N ALA A 213 1.88 -4.64 11.51
CA ALA A 213 3.09 -4.46 12.26
C ALA A 213 2.97 -3.33 13.29
N ARG A 214 3.73 -3.44 14.38
CA ARG A 214 3.87 -2.43 15.42
C ARG A 214 5.34 -2.19 15.72
N LYS A 215 5.75 -0.93 15.64
CA LYS A 215 7.14 -0.52 15.88
C LYS A 215 7.49 -0.53 17.36
#